data_22c08d768640982424bad885f71783f1
#
_entry.id   22c08d768640982424bad885f71783f1
#
_cell.length_a   1.000
_cell.length_b   1.000
_cell.length_c   1.000
_cell.angle_alpha   90.00
_cell.angle_beta   90.00
_cell.angle_gamma   90.00
#
_symmetry.space_group_name_H-M   'P 1'
#
loop_
_entity.id
_entity.type
_entity.pdbx_description
1 polymer ?
#
loop_
_entity_poly.entity_id
_entity_poly.type
_entity_poly.pdbx_seq_one_letter_code
_entity_poly.pdbx_strand_id
1 'polypeptide(L)' 'MQQKQTTLPVITKELLDGLDALFPERTPEINMEPKEMYFRIGQRSVVRFLHAEAKKQSENLLEKK' A
#
# COMPACT_ATOMS: atom_id res chain seq x y z
N MET A 1 16.70 14.41 -8.83
CA MET A 1 15.64 14.76 -7.93
C MET A 1 15.97 14.40 -6.51
N GLN A 2 15.82 15.34 -5.66
CA GLN A 2 16.19 15.20 -4.28
C GLN A 2 15.02 14.72 -3.46
N GLN A 3 15.22 13.64 -2.74
CA GLN A 3 14.17 13.11 -1.91
C GLN A 3 14.39 13.47 -0.48
N LYS A 4 13.43 14.12 0.10
CA LYS A 4 13.49 14.34 1.52
C LYS A 4 12.97 13.12 2.22
N GLN A 5 13.57 12.80 3.32
CA GLN A 5 13.02 11.74 4.14
C GLN A 5 11.68 12.14 4.67
N THR A 6 10.70 11.34 4.40
CA THR A 6 9.35 11.62 4.83
C THR A 6 8.88 10.51 5.74
N THR A 7 8.37 10.89 6.88
CA THR A 7 7.83 9.93 7.83
C THR A 7 6.33 9.94 7.72
N LEU A 8 5.77 8.78 7.48
CA LEU A 8 4.33 8.67 7.40
C LEU A 8 3.72 8.62 8.78
N PRO A 9 2.51 9.14 8.92
CA PRO A 9 1.81 8.98 10.20
C PRO A 9 1.50 7.52 10.45
N VAL A 10 1.03 7.24 11.65
CA VAL A 10 0.68 5.88 12.02
C VAL A 10 -0.39 5.36 11.07
N ILE A 11 -0.17 4.17 10.56
CA ILE A 11 -1.10 3.53 9.64
C ILE A 11 -1.91 2.53 10.43
N THR A 12 -3.22 2.74 10.48
CA THR A 12 -4.08 1.91 11.29
C THR A 12 -4.56 0.70 10.49
N LYS A 13 -4.98 -0.32 11.24
CA LYS A 13 -5.56 -1.48 10.62
C LYS A 13 -6.84 -1.12 9.87
N GLU A 14 -7.62 -0.23 10.45
CA GLU A 14 -8.86 0.18 9.81
C GLU A 14 -8.61 0.81 8.45
N LEU A 15 -7.58 1.64 8.36
CA LEU A 15 -7.22 2.24 7.09
C LEU A 15 -6.84 1.18 6.08
N LEU A 16 -6.01 0.23 6.50
CA LEU A 16 -5.58 -0.82 5.58
C LEU A 16 -6.74 -1.67 5.12
N ASP A 17 -7.64 -1.99 6.04
CA ASP A 17 -8.82 -2.78 5.69
C ASP A 17 -9.66 -2.05 4.65
N GLY A 18 -9.82 -0.74 4.83
CA GLY A 18 -10.58 0.04 3.88
C GLY A 18 -9.92 0.08 2.51
N LEU A 19 -8.60 0.25 2.50
CA LEU A 19 -7.89 0.28 1.23
C LEU A 19 -7.93 -1.06 0.53
N ASP A 20 -7.83 -2.15 1.29
CA ASP A 20 -7.94 -3.47 0.70
C ASP A 20 -9.30 -3.69 0.06
N ALA A 21 -10.33 -3.14 0.69
CA ALA A 21 -11.68 -3.27 0.13
C ALA A 21 -11.85 -2.44 -1.12
N LEU A 22 -11.26 -1.23 -1.13
CA LEU A 22 -11.38 -0.35 -2.28
C LEU A 22 -10.49 -0.74 -3.44
N PHE A 23 -9.30 -1.23 -3.14
CA PHE A 23 -8.31 -1.57 -4.16
C PHE A 23 -7.82 -2.99 -3.94
N PRO A 24 -8.69 -3.97 -4.14
CA PRO A 24 -8.31 -5.35 -3.87
C PRO A 24 -7.29 -5.86 -4.89
N GLU A 25 -6.53 -6.85 -4.46
CA GLU A 25 -5.61 -7.50 -5.35
C GLU A 25 -6.41 -8.40 -6.27
N ARG A 26 -6.26 -8.22 -7.56
CA ARG A 26 -7.04 -8.98 -8.54
C ARG A 26 -6.17 -9.41 -9.68
N THR A 27 -6.53 -10.56 -10.23
CA THR A 27 -5.92 -11.02 -11.45
C THR A 27 -6.49 -10.21 -12.61
N PRO A 28 -5.65 -9.67 -13.49
CA PRO A 28 -6.17 -8.95 -14.64
C PRO A 28 -7.04 -9.84 -15.50
N GLU A 29 -8.08 -9.24 -16.04
CA GLU A 29 -8.94 -9.97 -16.96
C GLU A 29 -8.32 -9.97 -18.35
N ILE A 30 -8.66 -11.01 -19.10
CA ILE A 30 -8.11 -11.16 -20.44
C ILE A 30 -8.41 -9.95 -21.30
N ASN A 31 -9.60 -9.39 -21.16
CA ASN A 31 -10.02 -8.28 -22.00
C ASN A 31 -9.66 -6.92 -21.47
N MET A 32 -8.95 -6.87 -20.35
CA MET A 32 -8.63 -5.60 -19.75
C MET A 32 -7.62 -4.86 -20.59
N GLU A 33 -7.85 -3.58 -20.80
CA GLU A 33 -6.92 -2.76 -21.55
C GLU A 33 -5.62 -2.59 -20.77
N PRO A 34 -4.49 -2.54 -21.48
CA PRO A 34 -3.22 -2.37 -20.77
C PRO A 34 -3.17 -1.14 -19.88
N LYS A 35 -3.75 -0.03 -20.32
CA LYS A 35 -3.75 1.18 -19.48
C LYS A 35 -4.47 0.94 -18.17
N GLU A 36 -5.61 0.28 -18.24
CA GLU A 36 -6.36 0.00 -17.04
C GLU A 36 -5.61 -0.97 -16.15
N MET A 37 -4.97 -1.94 -16.76
CA MET A 37 -4.20 -2.91 -16.00
C MET A 37 -3.08 -2.23 -15.22
N TYR A 38 -2.33 -1.37 -15.90
CA TYR A 38 -1.24 -0.66 -15.23
C TYR A 38 -1.75 0.25 -14.14
N PHE A 39 -2.89 0.88 -14.39
CA PHE A 39 -3.48 1.75 -13.39
C PHE A 39 -3.82 0.97 -12.12
N ARG A 40 -4.43 -0.19 -12.28
CA ARG A 40 -4.80 -1.00 -11.14
C ARG A 40 -3.59 -1.57 -10.41
N ILE A 41 -2.58 -1.94 -11.18
CA ILE A 41 -1.34 -2.41 -10.57
C ILE A 41 -0.73 -1.31 -9.72
N GLY A 42 -0.74 -0.08 -10.23
CA GLY A 42 -0.20 1.04 -9.48
C GLY A 42 -0.96 1.29 -8.20
N GLN A 43 -2.30 1.24 -8.28
CA GLN A 43 -3.11 1.40 -7.07
C GLN A 43 -2.76 0.36 -6.03
N ARG A 44 -2.67 -0.88 -6.45
CA ARG A 44 -2.38 -1.96 -5.51
C ARG A 44 -0.96 -1.85 -4.97
N SER A 45 -0.03 -1.35 -5.77
CA SER A 45 1.34 -1.15 -5.31
C SER A 45 1.39 -0.18 -4.14
N VAL A 46 0.61 0.89 -4.19
CA VAL A 46 0.58 1.83 -3.10
C VAL A 46 0.02 1.17 -1.84
N VAL A 47 -1.03 0.38 -1.99
CA VAL A 47 -1.61 -0.30 -0.84
C VAL A 47 -0.61 -1.27 -0.23
N ARG A 48 0.11 -2.00 -1.07
CA ARG A 48 1.15 -2.91 -0.57
C ARG A 48 2.24 -2.16 0.17
N PHE A 49 2.61 -1.01 -0.36
CA PHE A 49 3.60 -0.18 0.31
C PHE A 49 3.13 0.21 1.70
N LEU A 50 1.87 0.59 1.81
CA LEU A 50 1.34 0.97 3.12
C LEU A 50 1.28 -0.20 4.08
N HIS A 51 0.96 -1.39 3.58
CA HIS A 51 1.01 -2.57 4.43
C HIS A 51 2.41 -2.80 4.97
N ALA A 52 3.41 -2.66 4.11
CA ALA A 52 4.79 -2.84 4.53
C ALA A 52 5.21 -1.79 5.54
N GLU A 53 4.78 -0.55 5.32
CA GLU A 53 5.11 0.52 6.26
C GLU A 53 4.44 0.31 7.60
N ALA A 54 3.20 -0.16 7.59
CA ALA A 54 2.51 -0.44 8.84
C ALA A 54 3.24 -1.53 9.63
N LYS A 55 3.73 -2.52 8.93
CA LYS A 55 4.47 -3.58 9.59
C LYS A 55 5.75 -3.04 10.21
N LYS A 56 6.46 -2.18 9.46
CA LYS A 56 7.66 -1.58 10.00
C LYS A 56 7.36 -0.72 11.22
N GLN A 57 6.28 0.03 11.19
CA GLN A 57 5.90 0.85 12.33
C GLN A 57 5.66 -0.02 13.55
N SER A 58 4.98 -1.12 13.35
CA SER A 58 4.70 -2.04 14.44
C SER A 58 5.99 -2.64 15.01
N GLU A 59 6.88 -3.05 14.14
CA GLU A 59 8.13 -3.65 14.57
C GLU A 59 8.99 -2.64 15.32
N ASN A 60 9.03 -1.42 14.81
CA ASN A 60 9.81 -0.38 15.48
C ASN A 60 9.29 -0.11 16.88
N LEU A 61 7.99 -0.12 17.05
CA LEU A 61 7.42 0.07 18.38
C LEU A 61 7.83 -1.02 19.33
N LEU A 62 7.85 -2.25 18.84
CA LEU A 62 8.22 -3.37 19.68
C LEU A 62 9.69 -3.35 20.05
N GLU A 63 10.53 -2.91 19.13
CA GLU A 63 11.95 -2.87 19.37
C GLU A 63 12.36 -1.71 20.25
N LYS A 64 11.59 -0.67 20.21
CA LYS A 64 11.90 0.47 21.02
C LYS A 64 11.56 0.20 22.45
N LYS A 65 12.49 0.29 23.28
CA LYS A 65 12.24 -0.01 24.68
C LYS A 65 12.29 1.22 25.50
#